data_93271e0659dd19d25936ca54879f5d17
#
_entry.id   93271e0659dd19d25936ca54879f5d17
#
_cell.length_a   1.000
_cell.length_b   1.000
_cell.length_c   1.000
_cell.angle_alpha   90.00
_cell.angle_beta   90.00
_cell.angle_gamma   90.00
#
_symmetry.space_group_name_H-M   'P 1'
#
loop_
_entity.id
_entity.type
_entity.pdbx_description
1 polymer ?
#
loop_
_entity_poly.entity_id
_entity_poly.type
_entity_poly.pdbx_seq_one_letter_code
_entity_poly.pdbx_strand_id
1 'polypeptide(L)'
;MKKKDRYTGHRYAKPNRSSENDIYSNSDRYARTTGNKKYKKRKKKWSAKKKIIVTLCIILGIILMIAGIVFAYIKATLSQLGRVPLPEAPETLGISSEVAEKYKDLDVTNIALFGVDSREDNDIGRSDALMILSIDRVHNKIKLTSIARDTYVTVDGYGQTKINHAYAYEGPELAIKTINENFDMNIQGFVTVNFSQLAEIIDYLGGINIAVTEEEREVANRLIQELGVQCEPITKSGESVHLTGDQAVIFARNRDTGGDSERTGRQRKVLSAMFDQAKAIDVTQYPGLINMVLSQSVTSLSDNDMLGIGTWAVTSGATMEQMSLPNENCNSSGEIIDGVWYYVYDLDLATDLLHDFIYEENSAD
;
A
#
# COMPACT_ATOMS: atom_id res chain seq x y z
N MET A 1 48.18 11.94 49.26
CA MET A 1 48.95 13.18 49.44
C MET A 1 47.99 14.31 49.58
N LYS A 2 47.70 14.79 50.82
CA LYS A 2 48.13 16.07 51.40
C LYS A 2 47.54 17.24 50.61
N LYS A 3 46.85 18.24 51.18
CA LYS A 3 46.61 18.77 52.57
C LYS A 3 45.49 19.83 52.35
N LYS A 4 44.43 19.99 53.19
CA LYS A 4 44.33 20.82 54.40
C LYS A 4 44.85 22.25 54.20
N ASP A 5 43.99 23.24 54.45
CA ASP A 5 43.90 24.06 55.68
C ASP A 5 42.81 25.14 55.44
N ARG A 6 41.83 25.34 56.32
CA ARG A 6 41.64 25.94 57.65
C ARG A 6 42.12 27.39 57.77
N TYR A 7 41.21 28.30 58.14
CA TYR A 7 41.22 29.11 59.36
C TYR A 7 40.13 30.17 59.30
N THR A 8 39.22 30.19 60.24
CA THR A 8 38.98 30.99 61.51
C THR A 8 38.75 32.47 61.25
N GLY A 9 37.69 33.09 61.68
CA GLY A 9 36.96 33.18 62.90
C GLY A 9 37.19 34.55 63.52
N HIS A 10 36.14 35.25 63.87
CA HIS A 10 36.14 36.02 65.15
C HIS A 10 34.75 36.64 65.44
N ARG A 11 34.35 36.38 66.61
CA ARG A 11 33.27 36.99 67.42
C ARG A 11 33.66 38.37 67.88
N TYR A 12 32.66 39.17 68.35
CA TYR A 12 32.54 39.96 69.52
C TYR A 12 31.22 40.72 69.47
N ALA A 13 30.31 40.55 70.36
CA ALA A 13 30.08 40.77 71.79
C ALA A 13 29.23 42.03 72.05
N LYS A 14 28.14 41.83 72.78
CA LYS A 14 27.25 42.85 73.39
C LYS A 14 27.97 43.64 74.48
N PRO A 15 27.44 44.79 74.95
CA PRO A 15 26.74 44.87 76.16
C PRO A 15 25.54 45.86 76.20
N ASN A 16 24.59 45.61 76.84
CA ASN A 16 23.95 45.69 78.17
C ASN A 16 23.68 47.11 78.76
N ARG A 17 22.43 47.28 79.25
CA ARG A 17 21.90 48.08 80.38
C ARG A 17 21.78 49.61 80.16
N SER A 18 20.79 50.28 80.69
CA SER A 18 19.82 50.06 81.79
C SER A 18 18.82 51.23 81.83
N SER A 19 17.69 50.95 82.38
CA SER A 19 16.84 51.59 83.40
C SER A 19 16.18 52.94 83.04
N GLU A 20 15.02 52.98 83.26
CA GLU A 20 14.09 53.29 84.32
C GLU A 20 13.10 54.38 83.98
N ASN A 21 11.88 54.06 84.24
CA ASN A 21 10.80 54.82 84.90
C ASN A 21 10.10 55.97 84.19
N ASP A 22 8.92 55.75 84.06
CA ASP A 22 7.68 56.18 84.71
C ASP A 22 6.82 57.27 83.97
N ILE A 23 5.56 56.96 84.04
CA ILE A 23 4.41 57.76 84.45
C ILE A 23 3.50 58.33 83.32
N TYR A 24 2.29 57.72 83.33
CA TYR A 24 0.93 58.27 83.04
C TYR A 24 0.63 59.03 81.78
N SER A 25 -0.30 58.65 81.03
CA SER A 25 -1.73 58.81 81.16
C SER A 25 -2.41 58.75 79.76
N ASN A 26 -3.39 57.98 79.75
CA ASN A 26 -4.72 58.19 79.16
C ASN A 26 -4.85 58.75 77.75
N SER A 27 -5.45 57.98 76.96
CA SER A 27 -6.66 58.18 76.22
C SER A 27 -6.62 57.76 74.77
N ASP A 28 -7.56 56.92 74.56
CA ASP A 28 -8.43 56.82 73.33
C ASP A 28 -7.89 56.38 71.98
N ARG A 29 -8.28 55.15 71.69
CA ARG A 29 -8.99 54.79 70.46
C ARG A 29 -8.40 55.28 69.16
N TYR A 30 -7.72 54.38 68.46
CA TYR A 30 -7.95 54.15 67.05
C TYR A 30 -7.50 52.74 66.67
N ALA A 31 -8.46 51.80 66.67
CA ALA A 31 -8.28 50.50 66.02
C ALA A 31 -8.09 50.69 64.50
N ARG A 32 -6.84 50.67 64.01
CA ARG A 32 -6.56 50.50 62.60
C ARG A 32 -6.76 49.08 62.23
N THR A 33 -7.96 48.76 61.71
CA THR A 33 -8.23 47.57 60.92
C THR A 33 -7.38 47.61 59.67
N THR A 34 -6.25 46.86 59.66
CA THR A 34 -5.51 46.55 58.46
C THR A 34 -6.34 45.55 57.64
N GLY A 35 -7.30 46.09 56.88
CA GLY A 35 -8.04 45.31 55.94
C GLY A 35 -7.12 44.87 54.80
N ASN A 36 -6.79 43.59 54.82
CA ASN A 36 -6.07 42.92 53.74
C ASN A 36 -6.95 42.95 52.48
N LYS A 37 -6.89 44.00 51.66
CA LYS A 37 -7.56 44.07 50.38
C LYS A 37 -6.92 43.08 49.47
N LYS A 38 -7.46 41.84 49.40
CA LYS A 38 -7.20 40.88 48.30
C LYS A 38 -7.56 41.56 46.98
N TYR A 39 -6.56 42.04 46.24
CA TYR A 39 -6.74 42.49 44.88
C TYR A 39 -7.19 41.30 44.03
N LYS A 40 -8.50 41.15 43.78
CA LYS A 40 -9.02 40.26 42.76
C LYS A 40 -8.51 40.76 41.42
N LYS A 41 -7.48 40.09 40.85
CA LYS A 41 -7.05 40.29 39.48
C LYS A 41 -8.26 40.12 38.57
N ARG A 42 -8.79 41.18 37.99
CA ARG A 42 -9.85 41.12 36.99
C ARG A 42 -9.33 40.35 35.80
N LYS A 43 -9.83 39.10 35.62
CA LYS A 43 -9.55 38.30 34.42
C LYS A 43 -10.04 39.08 33.21
N LYS A 44 -9.10 39.51 32.36
CA LYS A 44 -9.38 40.24 31.12
C LYS A 44 -10.22 39.35 30.23
N LYS A 45 -11.50 39.65 30.01
CA LYS A 45 -12.40 38.88 29.13
C LYS A 45 -11.89 39.00 27.71
N TRP A 46 -11.60 37.87 27.08
CA TRP A 46 -11.21 37.83 25.68
C TRP A 46 -12.35 38.31 24.78
N SER A 47 -12.05 39.06 23.71
CA SER A 47 -13.03 39.44 22.69
C SER A 47 -13.55 38.19 21.99
N ALA A 48 -14.77 38.25 21.45
CA ALA A 48 -15.39 37.14 20.72
C ALA A 48 -14.47 36.62 19.58
N LYS A 49 -13.86 37.54 18.83
CA LYS A 49 -12.87 37.20 17.76
C LYS A 49 -11.67 36.41 18.27
N LYS A 50 -11.10 36.80 19.44
CA LYS A 50 -10.00 36.04 20.05
C LYS A 50 -10.42 34.64 20.50
N LYS A 51 -11.62 34.47 21.02
CA LYS A 51 -12.14 33.14 21.39
C LYS A 51 -12.29 32.26 20.18
N ILE A 52 -12.87 32.76 19.07
CA ILE A 52 -13.03 32.03 17.80
C ILE A 52 -11.65 31.60 17.26
N ILE A 53 -10.68 32.50 17.19
CA ILE A 53 -9.34 32.17 16.69
C ILE A 53 -8.69 31.08 17.56
N VAL A 54 -8.74 31.20 18.88
CA VAL A 54 -8.18 30.18 19.78
C VAL A 54 -8.87 28.83 19.63
N THR A 55 -10.20 28.84 19.49
CA THR A 55 -10.96 27.60 19.24
C THR A 55 -10.55 26.96 17.91
N LEU A 56 -10.43 27.73 16.83
CA LEU A 56 -9.94 27.24 15.54
C LEU A 56 -8.49 26.70 15.63
N CYS A 57 -7.60 27.38 16.35
CA CYS A 57 -6.23 26.88 16.57
C CYS A 57 -6.21 25.56 17.37
N ILE A 58 -7.10 25.42 18.37
CA ILE A 58 -7.23 24.16 19.13
C ILE A 58 -7.74 23.04 18.23
N ILE A 59 -8.79 23.30 17.45
CA ILE A 59 -9.35 22.30 16.50
C ILE A 59 -8.27 21.90 15.50
N LEU A 60 -7.56 22.86 14.91
CA LEU A 60 -6.46 22.56 13.98
C LEU A 60 -5.34 21.75 14.67
N GLY A 61 -4.99 22.11 15.90
CA GLY A 61 -4.00 21.36 16.70
C GLY A 61 -4.43 19.91 16.96
N ILE A 62 -5.72 19.69 17.25
CA ILE A 62 -6.28 18.34 17.43
C ILE A 62 -6.25 17.56 16.12
N ILE A 63 -6.63 18.18 15.00
CA ILE A 63 -6.59 17.55 13.67
C ILE A 63 -5.15 17.13 13.32
N LEU A 64 -4.18 18.02 13.51
CA LEU A 64 -2.76 17.72 13.26
C LEU A 64 -2.22 16.62 14.20
N MET A 65 -2.67 16.60 15.44
CA MET A 65 -2.29 15.56 16.40
C MET A 65 -2.86 14.20 15.98
N ILE A 66 -4.13 14.14 15.58
CA ILE A 66 -4.77 12.92 15.10
C ILE A 66 -4.08 12.46 13.82
N ALA A 67 -3.82 13.35 12.85
CA ALA A 67 -3.07 13.03 11.64
C ALA A 67 -1.67 12.48 11.95
N GLY A 68 -0.97 13.06 12.93
CA GLY A 68 0.33 12.58 13.39
C GLY A 68 0.27 11.19 14.04
N ILE A 69 -0.76 10.90 14.83
CA ILE A 69 -0.98 9.57 15.44
C ILE A 69 -1.29 8.53 14.35
N VAL A 70 -2.18 8.86 13.40
CA VAL A 70 -2.51 7.97 12.27
C VAL A 70 -1.27 7.70 11.44
N PHE A 71 -0.49 8.73 11.11
CA PHE A 71 0.78 8.58 10.36
C PHE A 71 1.79 7.70 11.12
N ALA A 72 1.96 7.92 12.43
CA ALA A 72 2.87 7.12 13.26
C ALA A 72 2.40 5.66 13.38
N TYR A 73 1.09 5.44 13.48
CA TYR A 73 0.50 4.10 13.50
C TYR A 73 0.75 3.37 12.19
N ILE A 74 0.45 4.00 11.05
CA ILE A 74 0.72 3.44 9.72
C ILE A 74 2.20 3.11 9.59
N LYS A 75 3.10 4.03 9.93
CA LYS A 75 4.55 3.81 9.84
C LYS A 75 5.03 2.66 10.73
N ALA A 76 4.50 2.53 11.94
CA ALA A 76 4.85 1.43 12.85
C ALA A 76 4.38 0.07 12.31
N THR A 77 3.22 0.02 11.67
CA THR A 77 2.70 -1.20 11.03
C THR A 77 3.50 -1.57 9.79
N LEU A 78 3.82 -0.60 8.94
CA LEU A 78 4.65 -0.78 7.74
C LEU A 78 6.03 -1.36 8.06
N SER A 79 6.60 -1.04 9.23
CA SER A 79 7.92 -1.54 9.65
C SER A 79 7.95 -3.04 10.02
N GLN A 80 6.80 -3.69 10.11
CA GLN A 80 6.68 -5.12 10.47
C GLN A 80 6.48 -6.05 9.27
N LEU A 81 6.49 -5.50 8.04
CA LEU A 81 6.21 -6.26 6.82
C LEU A 81 7.38 -7.12 6.37
N GLY A 82 7.05 -8.26 5.78
CA GLY A 82 7.99 -9.11 5.06
C GLY A 82 8.46 -8.42 3.78
N ARG A 83 9.48 -7.56 3.89
CA ARG A 83 10.07 -6.92 2.72
C ARG A 83 11.17 -7.77 2.14
N VAL A 84 11.12 -7.93 0.84
CA VAL A 84 12.20 -8.50 0.06
C VAL A 84 12.77 -7.37 -0.80
N PRO A 85 13.92 -6.79 -0.42
CA PRO A 85 14.52 -5.72 -1.19
C PRO A 85 14.97 -6.26 -2.56
N LEU A 86 14.78 -5.46 -3.60
CA LEU A 86 15.36 -5.71 -4.91
C LEU A 86 16.70 -4.99 -5.04
N PRO A 87 17.58 -5.44 -5.95
CA PRO A 87 18.78 -4.70 -6.32
C PRO A 87 18.46 -3.27 -6.77
N GLU A 88 19.27 -2.30 -6.34
CA GLU A 88 19.08 -0.89 -6.70
C GLU A 88 19.55 -0.59 -8.14
N ALA A 89 20.49 -1.38 -8.67
CA ALA A 89 21.02 -1.18 -10.00
C ALA A 89 20.04 -1.71 -11.07
N PRO A 90 19.50 -0.85 -11.96
CA PRO A 90 18.51 -1.24 -12.96
C PRO A 90 18.97 -2.40 -13.84
N GLU A 91 20.26 -2.46 -14.18
CA GLU A 91 20.84 -3.51 -15.03
C GLU A 91 20.71 -4.89 -14.39
N THR A 92 20.75 -4.99 -13.07
CA THR A 92 20.57 -6.26 -12.34
C THR A 92 19.15 -6.79 -12.50
N LEU A 93 18.18 -5.89 -12.68
CA LEU A 93 16.78 -6.22 -12.95
C LEU A 93 16.48 -6.35 -14.44
N GLY A 94 17.48 -6.44 -15.31
CA GLY A 94 17.33 -6.60 -16.75
C GLY A 94 16.82 -5.34 -17.48
N ILE A 95 16.89 -4.17 -16.84
CA ILE A 95 16.50 -2.90 -17.45
C ILE A 95 17.67 -2.39 -18.29
N SER A 96 17.47 -2.28 -19.61
CA SER A 96 18.48 -1.73 -20.49
C SER A 96 18.70 -0.24 -20.24
N SER A 97 19.90 0.26 -20.53
CA SER A 97 20.21 1.69 -20.41
C SER A 97 19.35 2.55 -21.35
N GLU A 98 18.92 2.00 -22.49
CA GLU A 98 18.03 2.66 -23.44
C GLU A 98 16.63 2.84 -22.85
N VAL A 99 16.05 1.79 -22.28
CA VAL A 99 14.75 1.82 -21.60
C VAL A 99 14.79 2.75 -20.40
N ALA A 100 15.84 2.67 -19.58
CA ALA A 100 16.03 3.53 -18.42
C ALA A 100 16.05 5.01 -18.82
N GLU A 101 16.77 5.37 -19.89
CA GLU A 101 16.84 6.74 -20.38
C GLU A 101 15.54 7.21 -21.04
N LYS A 102 14.88 6.34 -21.85
CA LYS A 102 13.65 6.65 -22.57
C LYS A 102 12.51 7.06 -21.63
N TYR A 103 12.37 6.34 -20.49
CA TYR A 103 11.22 6.51 -19.60
C TYR A 103 11.53 7.25 -18.28
N LYS A 104 12.75 7.75 -18.08
CA LYS A 104 13.19 8.39 -16.82
C LYS A 104 12.37 9.61 -16.40
N ASP A 105 11.90 10.39 -17.39
CA ASP A 105 11.19 11.66 -17.15
C ASP A 105 9.67 11.50 -17.16
N LEU A 106 9.17 10.27 -17.41
CA LEU A 106 7.73 9.98 -17.36
C LEU A 106 7.30 9.65 -15.93
N ASP A 107 6.24 10.30 -15.47
CA ASP A 107 5.62 9.99 -14.18
C ASP A 107 4.71 8.74 -14.30
N VAL A 108 5.32 7.64 -14.76
CA VAL A 108 4.72 6.31 -14.86
C VAL A 108 5.53 5.34 -14.01
N THR A 109 4.87 4.66 -13.09
CA THR A 109 5.49 3.65 -12.21
C THR A 109 4.97 2.27 -12.56
N ASN A 110 5.87 1.34 -12.95
CA ASN A 110 5.53 -0.04 -13.27
C ASN A 110 5.87 -0.97 -12.11
N ILE A 111 4.90 -1.80 -11.69
CA ILE A 111 5.00 -2.73 -10.58
C ILE A 111 4.55 -4.11 -11.05
N ALA A 112 5.36 -5.15 -10.79
CA ALA A 112 4.95 -6.52 -11.05
C ALA A 112 3.99 -7.00 -9.95
N LEU A 113 2.88 -7.60 -10.34
CA LEU A 113 1.94 -8.27 -9.44
C LEU A 113 2.02 -9.77 -9.67
N PHE A 114 2.31 -10.52 -8.62
CA PHE A 114 2.38 -11.96 -8.65
C PHE A 114 1.31 -12.59 -7.74
N GLY A 115 0.47 -13.43 -8.33
CA GLY A 115 -0.44 -14.30 -7.61
C GLY A 115 0.15 -15.69 -7.50
N VAL A 116 0.45 -16.16 -6.29
CA VAL A 116 1.10 -17.45 -6.07
C VAL A 116 0.15 -18.45 -5.42
N ASP A 117 0.25 -19.73 -5.84
CA ASP A 117 -0.45 -20.85 -5.19
C ASP A 117 0.51 -21.51 -4.17
N SER A 118 0.92 -20.75 -3.16
CA SER A 118 1.69 -21.29 -2.04
C SER A 118 0.75 -21.63 -0.88
N ARG A 119 0.87 -22.86 -0.35
CA ARG A 119 0.09 -23.33 0.80
C ARG A 119 0.90 -23.37 2.09
N GLU A 120 2.20 -23.17 2.00
CA GLU A 120 3.15 -23.18 3.12
C GLU A 120 4.06 -21.95 3.04
N ASP A 121 4.43 -21.39 4.19
CA ASP A 121 5.25 -20.18 4.31
C ASP A 121 6.64 -20.26 3.68
N ASN A 122 7.12 -21.46 3.34
CA ASN A 122 8.45 -21.70 2.75
C ASN A 122 8.41 -22.21 1.30
N ASP A 123 7.24 -22.33 0.68
CA ASP A 123 7.12 -22.72 -0.72
C ASP A 123 7.08 -21.45 -1.58
N ILE A 124 8.12 -21.25 -2.41
CA ILE A 124 8.16 -20.13 -3.37
C ILE A 124 6.97 -20.20 -4.32
N GLY A 125 6.44 -21.42 -4.58
CA GLY A 125 5.30 -21.63 -5.46
C GLY A 125 5.59 -21.22 -6.91
N ARG A 126 4.56 -21.34 -7.76
CA ARG A 126 4.59 -20.76 -9.12
C ARG A 126 3.68 -19.55 -9.15
N SER A 127 4.07 -18.51 -9.87
CA SER A 127 3.14 -17.42 -10.13
C SER A 127 2.11 -17.86 -11.17
N ASP A 128 0.90 -18.12 -10.70
CA ASP A 128 -0.24 -18.48 -11.55
C ASP A 128 -0.97 -17.24 -12.13
N ALA A 129 -0.75 -16.09 -11.53
CA ALA A 129 -1.09 -14.78 -12.07
C ALA A 129 0.17 -13.93 -12.17
N LEU A 130 0.41 -13.35 -13.33
CA LEU A 130 1.55 -12.51 -13.64
C LEU A 130 1.04 -11.27 -14.35
N MET A 131 1.15 -10.11 -13.70
CA MET A 131 0.58 -8.87 -14.21
C MET A 131 1.54 -7.71 -13.99
N ILE A 132 1.39 -6.67 -14.82
CA ILE A 132 2.06 -5.38 -14.67
C ILE A 132 0.99 -4.37 -14.29
N LEU A 133 1.18 -3.69 -13.17
CA LEU A 133 0.40 -2.55 -12.74
C LEU A 133 1.17 -1.28 -13.06
N SER A 134 0.67 -0.49 -13.99
CA SER A 134 1.27 0.79 -14.38
C SER A 134 0.45 1.94 -13.82
N ILE A 135 1.07 2.73 -12.98
CA ILE A 135 0.49 3.93 -12.37
C ILE A 135 0.89 5.13 -13.24
N ASP A 136 0.01 5.49 -14.14
CA ASP A 136 0.20 6.59 -15.08
C ASP A 136 -0.38 7.89 -14.50
N ARG A 137 0.50 8.69 -13.89
CA ARG A 137 0.10 9.97 -13.30
C ARG A 137 -0.02 11.08 -14.34
N VAL A 138 0.58 10.88 -15.52
CA VAL A 138 0.51 11.83 -16.64
C VAL A 138 -0.92 11.90 -17.17
N HIS A 139 -1.55 10.72 -17.44
CA HIS A 139 -2.88 10.63 -18.02
C HIS A 139 -3.97 10.33 -16.96
N ASN A 140 -3.60 10.26 -15.67
CA ASN A 140 -4.50 9.92 -14.57
C ASN A 140 -5.18 8.56 -14.75
N LYS A 141 -4.39 7.55 -15.11
CA LYS A 141 -4.85 6.18 -15.39
C LYS A 141 -4.10 5.14 -14.55
N ILE A 142 -4.77 4.05 -14.26
CA ILE A 142 -4.16 2.82 -13.77
C ILE A 142 -4.31 1.81 -14.88
N LYS A 143 -3.21 1.26 -15.37
CA LYS A 143 -3.19 0.31 -16.47
C LYS A 143 -2.76 -1.06 -15.95
N LEU A 144 -3.58 -2.07 -16.20
CA LEU A 144 -3.35 -3.44 -15.72
C LEU A 144 -3.15 -4.37 -16.92
N THR A 145 -1.93 -4.84 -17.11
CA THR A 145 -1.60 -5.81 -18.14
C THR A 145 -1.38 -7.19 -17.53
N SER A 146 -2.09 -8.20 -17.98
CA SER A 146 -1.81 -9.59 -17.63
C SER A 146 -0.96 -10.27 -18.69
N ILE A 147 0.06 -11.03 -18.28
CA ILE A 147 0.89 -11.84 -19.17
C ILE A 147 0.52 -13.32 -18.95
N ALA A 148 0.31 -14.04 -20.07
CA ALA A 148 0.02 -15.46 -20.00
C ALA A 148 1.21 -16.21 -19.36
N ARG A 149 0.97 -16.97 -18.32
CA ARG A 149 2.02 -17.66 -17.54
C ARG A 149 2.83 -18.67 -18.36
N ASP A 150 2.23 -19.22 -19.40
CA ASP A 150 2.83 -20.22 -20.30
C ASP A 150 3.54 -19.60 -21.50
N THR A 151 3.75 -18.26 -21.51
CA THR A 151 4.49 -17.53 -22.55
C THR A 151 5.91 -18.08 -22.66
N TYR A 152 6.32 -18.39 -23.90
CA TYR A 152 7.65 -18.88 -24.21
C TYR A 152 8.64 -17.73 -24.30
N VAL A 153 9.56 -17.66 -23.35
CA VAL A 153 10.52 -16.55 -23.19
C VAL A 153 11.91 -17.08 -22.82
N THR A 154 12.91 -16.23 -22.95
CA THR A 154 14.23 -16.52 -22.42
C THR A 154 14.28 -16.11 -20.93
N VAL A 155 14.70 -17.05 -20.06
CA VAL A 155 14.96 -16.81 -18.64
C VAL A 155 16.47 -16.88 -18.41
N ASP A 156 17.05 -15.81 -17.90
CA ASP A 156 18.50 -15.72 -17.65
C ASP A 156 18.98 -16.89 -16.77
N GLY A 157 20.08 -17.54 -17.19
CA GLY A 157 20.63 -18.72 -16.53
C GLY A 157 19.89 -20.04 -16.78
N TYR A 158 18.67 -20.01 -17.35
CA TYR A 158 17.81 -21.20 -17.51
C TYR A 158 17.39 -21.48 -18.95
N GLY A 159 17.68 -20.54 -19.89
CA GLY A 159 17.31 -20.69 -21.31
C GLY A 159 15.82 -20.44 -21.58
N GLN A 160 15.34 -20.98 -22.72
CA GLN A 160 13.96 -20.74 -23.13
C GLN A 160 12.97 -21.67 -22.42
N THR A 161 11.98 -21.08 -21.76
CA THR A 161 10.94 -21.80 -21.01
C THR A 161 9.70 -20.92 -20.78
N LYS A 162 8.77 -21.37 -19.92
CA LYS A 162 7.59 -20.58 -19.54
C LYS A 162 7.99 -19.41 -18.65
N ILE A 163 7.42 -18.24 -18.88
CA ILE A 163 7.71 -17.03 -18.10
C ILE A 163 7.46 -17.22 -16.59
N ASN A 164 6.46 -17.99 -16.19
CA ASN A 164 6.17 -18.23 -14.78
C ASN A 164 7.19 -19.15 -14.08
N HIS A 165 8.05 -19.84 -14.84
CA HIS A 165 9.13 -20.63 -14.26
C HIS A 165 10.19 -19.75 -13.61
N ALA A 166 10.40 -18.52 -14.12
CA ALA A 166 11.34 -17.58 -13.52
C ALA A 166 11.02 -17.33 -12.04
N TYR A 167 9.73 -17.15 -11.71
CA TYR A 167 9.32 -16.99 -10.31
C TYR A 167 9.58 -18.26 -9.48
N ALA A 168 9.32 -19.43 -10.04
CA ALA A 168 9.54 -20.71 -9.34
C ALA A 168 11.02 -21.04 -9.13
N TYR A 169 11.93 -20.52 -9.98
CA TYR A 169 13.37 -20.74 -9.87
C TYR A 169 14.00 -19.86 -8.79
N GLU A 170 13.85 -18.55 -8.87
CA GLU A 170 14.52 -17.60 -7.97
C GLU A 170 13.61 -16.50 -7.43
N GLY A 171 12.28 -16.70 -7.50
CA GLY A 171 11.30 -15.77 -6.93
C GLY A 171 11.11 -14.51 -7.76
N PRO A 172 10.69 -13.41 -7.09
CA PRO A 172 10.24 -12.20 -7.79
C PRO A 172 11.34 -11.47 -8.55
N GLU A 173 12.60 -11.53 -8.10
CA GLU A 173 13.71 -10.84 -8.75
C GLU A 173 13.96 -11.37 -10.16
N LEU A 174 14.11 -12.69 -10.32
CA LEU A 174 14.29 -13.31 -11.63
C LEU A 174 13.04 -13.14 -12.50
N ALA A 175 11.84 -13.20 -11.91
CA ALA A 175 10.61 -12.97 -12.67
C ALA A 175 10.53 -11.54 -13.22
N ILE A 176 10.89 -10.52 -12.44
CA ILE A 176 10.98 -9.13 -12.89
C ILE A 176 12.02 -8.99 -14.00
N LYS A 177 13.23 -9.53 -13.77
CA LYS A 177 14.28 -9.52 -14.77
C LYS A 177 13.83 -10.13 -16.09
N THR A 178 13.16 -11.28 -16.03
CA THR A 178 12.62 -11.94 -17.21
C THR A 178 11.58 -11.08 -17.95
N ILE A 179 10.68 -10.38 -17.22
CA ILE A 179 9.73 -9.48 -17.85
C ILE A 179 10.45 -8.30 -18.50
N ASN A 180 11.37 -7.66 -17.77
CA ASN A 180 12.11 -6.51 -18.27
C ASN A 180 12.92 -6.83 -19.54
N GLU A 181 13.62 -7.96 -19.57
CA GLU A 181 14.45 -8.37 -20.70
C GLU A 181 13.66 -8.80 -21.94
N ASN A 182 12.48 -9.41 -21.76
CA ASN A 182 11.71 -9.93 -22.90
C ASN A 182 10.66 -8.93 -23.43
N PHE A 183 10.35 -7.86 -22.68
CA PHE A 183 9.35 -6.85 -23.05
C PHE A 183 9.88 -5.42 -22.93
N ASP A 184 11.19 -5.22 -22.85
CA ASP A 184 11.83 -3.91 -22.71
C ASP A 184 11.18 -3.01 -21.63
N MET A 185 10.87 -3.61 -20.47
CA MET A 185 10.18 -2.91 -19.38
C MET A 185 11.16 -2.32 -18.36
N ASN A 186 10.65 -1.39 -17.54
CA ASN A 186 11.39 -0.76 -16.44
C ASN A 186 10.74 -1.04 -15.07
N ILE A 187 10.40 -2.29 -14.80
CA ILE A 187 9.79 -2.69 -13.54
C ILE A 187 10.87 -2.74 -12.44
N GLN A 188 10.67 -1.96 -11.37
CA GLN A 188 11.60 -1.86 -10.24
C GLN A 188 10.93 -2.19 -8.89
N GLY A 189 9.72 -2.71 -8.91
CA GLY A 189 8.99 -3.07 -7.71
C GLY A 189 8.00 -4.21 -7.95
N PHE A 190 7.64 -4.90 -6.88
CA PHE A 190 6.64 -5.96 -6.95
C PHE A 190 5.74 -6.03 -5.74
N VAL A 191 4.61 -6.69 -5.92
CA VAL A 191 3.71 -7.15 -4.87
C VAL A 191 3.34 -8.61 -5.17
N THR A 192 3.50 -9.48 -4.19
CA THR A 192 3.08 -10.87 -4.25
C THR A 192 2.00 -11.14 -3.23
N VAL A 193 0.93 -11.80 -3.64
CA VAL A 193 -0.16 -12.26 -2.78
C VAL A 193 -0.49 -13.72 -3.09
N ASN A 194 -0.89 -14.48 -2.07
CA ASN A 194 -1.48 -15.79 -2.28
C ASN A 194 -3.03 -15.70 -2.26
N PHE A 195 -3.69 -16.83 -2.53
CA PHE A 195 -5.14 -16.87 -2.63
C PHE A 195 -5.87 -16.54 -1.32
N SER A 196 -5.36 -17.00 -0.18
CA SER A 196 -5.97 -16.70 1.13
C SER A 196 -5.85 -15.23 1.46
N GLN A 197 -4.67 -14.65 1.23
CA GLN A 197 -4.39 -13.23 1.42
C GLN A 197 -5.29 -12.34 0.55
N LEU A 198 -5.47 -12.72 -0.72
CA LEU A 198 -6.37 -12.00 -1.62
C LEU A 198 -7.82 -12.07 -1.12
N ALA A 199 -8.28 -13.22 -0.63
CA ALA A 199 -9.62 -13.37 -0.08
C ALA A 199 -9.83 -12.45 1.14
N GLU A 200 -8.87 -12.39 2.07
CA GLU A 200 -8.94 -11.52 3.25
C GLU A 200 -8.98 -10.03 2.89
N ILE A 201 -8.22 -9.60 1.86
CA ILE A 201 -8.27 -8.21 1.37
C ILE A 201 -9.65 -7.90 0.80
N ILE A 202 -10.23 -8.81 0.00
CA ILE A 202 -11.57 -8.64 -0.57
C ILE A 202 -12.64 -8.59 0.53
N ASP A 203 -12.55 -9.43 1.54
CA ASP A 203 -13.48 -9.44 2.67
C ASP A 203 -13.36 -8.16 3.50
N TYR A 204 -12.16 -7.62 3.68
CA TYR A 204 -11.97 -6.31 4.31
C TYR A 204 -12.68 -5.18 3.56
N LEU A 205 -12.70 -5.23 2.23
CA LEU A 205 -13.44 -4.31 1.38
C LEU A 205 -14.97 -4.49 1.49
N GLY A 206 -15.44 -5.53 2.19
CA GLY A 206 -16.86 -5.89 2.27
C GLY A 206 -17.33 -6.70 1.08
N GLY A 207 -16.44 -7.39 0.38
CA GLY A 207 -16.71 -8.11 -0.87
C GLY A 207 -16.59 -7.22 -2.11
N ILE A 208 -16.79 -7.81 -3.28
CA ILE A 208 -16.76 -7.12 -4.58
C ILE A 208 -18.00 -7.44 -5.42
N ASN A 209 -18.33 -6.54 -6.35
CA ASN A 209 -19.42 -6.76 -7.29
C ASN A 209 -18.85 -6.93 -8.70
N ILE A 210 -19.15 -8.08 -9.35
CA ILE A 210 -18.69 -8.39 -10.71
C ILE A 210 -19.80 -9.05 -11.53
N ALA A 211 -19.66 -8.99 -12.86
CA ALA A 211 -20.51 -9.76 -13.75
C ALA A 211 -20.12 -11.24 -13.72
N VAL A 212 -21.09 -12.11 -13.47
CA VAL A 212 -20.93 -13.58 -13.40
C VAL A 212 -21.96 -14.22 -14.30
N THR A 213 -21.53 -14.96 -15.31
CA THR A 213 -22.41 -15.73 -16.17
C THR A 213 -22.96 -16.95 -15.42
N GLU A 214 -24.03 -17.57 -15.94
CA GLU A 214 -24.58 -18.78 -15.35
C GLU A 214 -23.57 -19.94 -15.36
N GLU A 215 -22.84 -20.11 -16.45
CA GLU A 215 -21.79 -21.12 -16.58
C GLU A 215 -20.65 -20.88 -15.59
N GLU A 216 -20.18 -19.63 -15.44
CA GLU A 216 -19.14 -19.29 -14.45
C GLU A 216 -19.60 -19.57 -13.02
N ARG A 217 -20.89 -19.29 -12.71
CA ARG A 217 -21.48 -19.58 -11.40
C ARG A 217 -21.50 -21.08 -11.10
N GLU A 218 -21.95 -21.89 -12.06
CA GLU A 218 -22.01 -23.34 -11.90
C GLU A 218 -20.62 -23.94 -11.70
N VAL A 219 -19.65 -23.52 -12.50
CA VAL A 219 -18.26 -23.98 -12.37
C VAL A 219 -17.65 -23.52 -11.05
N ALA A 220 -17.85 -22.26 -10.65
CA ALA A 220 -17.35 -21.76 -9.37
C ALA A 220 -17.93 -22.58 -8.19
N ASN A 221 -19.23 -22.87 -8.19
CA ASN A 221 -19.87 -23.66 -7.15
C ASN A 221 -19.38 -25.12 -7.12
N ARG A 222 -19.09 -25.70 -8.28
CA ARG A 222 -18.43 -26.99 -8.35
C ARG A 222 -17.03 -26.97 -7.75
N LEU A 223 -16.22 -25.96 -8.10
CA LEU A 223 -14.86 -25.77 -7.57
C LEU A 223 -14.85 -25.53 -6.06
N ILE A 224 -15.82 -24.80 -5.49
CA ILE A 224 -15.99 -24.66 -4.03
C ILE A 224 -16.07 -26.03 -3.37
N GLN A 225 -16.88 -26.94 -3.94
CA GLN A 225 -17.06 -28.29 -3.40
C GLN A 225 -15.81 -29.18 -3.59
N GLU A 226 -15.23 -29.18 -4.80
CA GLU A 226 -14.06 -30.00 -5.15
C GLU A 226 -12.81 -29.62 -4.35
N LEU A 227 -12.61 -28.33 -4.10
CA LEU A 227 -11.47 -27.82 -3.34
C LEU A 227 -11.72 -27.78 -1.83
N GLY A 228 -12.96 -28.09 -1.40
CA GLY A 228 -13.33 -28.09 0.02
C GLY A 228 -13.29 -26.72 0.68
N VAL A 229 -13.49 -25.64 -0.10
CA VAL A 229 -13.49 -24.28 0.43
C VAL A 229 -14.73 -24.06 1.29
N GLN A 230 -14.55 -23.53 2.48
CA GLN A 230 -15.62 -23.35 3.45
C GLN A 230 -16.31 -21.99 3.25
N CYS A 231 -17.02 -21.85 2.15
CA CYS A 231 -17.85 -20.67 1.88
C CYS A 231 -19.21 -21.05 1.31
N GLU A 232 -20.18 -20.14 1.38
CA GLU A 232 -21.50 -20.33 0.78
C GLU A 232 -21.40 -20.34 -0.76
N PRO A 233 -22.25 -21.12 -1.46
CA PRO A 233 -22.31 -21.11 -2.91
C PRO A 233 -22.73 -19.73 -3.46
N ILE A 234 -22.28 -19.41 -4.66
CA ILE A 234 -22.76 -18.25 -5.41
C ILE A 234 -24.21 -18.52 -5.85
N THR A 235 -25.16 -17.73 -5.36
CA THR A 235 -26.60 -18.01 -5.48
C THR A 235 -27.25 -17.53 -6.77
N LYS A 236 -26.60 -16.56 -7.48
CA LYS A 236 -27.15 -15.94 -8.69
C LYS A 236 -26.05 -15.62 -9.70
N SER A 237 -26.45 -15.53 -10.97
CA SER A 237 -25.67 -14.91 -12.04
C SER A 237 -26.24 -13.53 -12.40
N GLY A 238 -25.53 -12.73 -13.18
CA GLY A 238 -25.95 -11.40 -13.67
C GLY A 238 -24.79 -10.42 -13.79
N GLU A 239 -25.12 -9.20 -14.19
CA GLU A 239 -24.14 -8.14 -14.47
C GLU A 239 -23.46 -7.58 -13.20
N SER A 240 -24.08 -7.76 -12.03
CA SER A 240 -23.54 -7.30 -10.75
C SER A 240 -23.90 -8.31 -9.65
N VAL A 241 -22.96 -9.20 -9.39
CA VAL A 241 -23.09 -10.25 -8.38
C VAL A 241 -22.10 -9.94 -7.27
N HIS A 242 -22.61 -9.83 -6.05
CA HIS A 242 -21.77 -9.65 -4.87
C HIS A 242 -21.07 -10.98 -4.52
N LEU A 243 -19.74 -10.94 -4.45
CA LEU A 243 -18.89 -12.07 -4.07
C LEU A 243 -18.09 -11.74 -2.81
N THR A 244 -18.03 -12.69 -1.89
CA THR A 244 -17.08 -12.69 -0.77
C THR A 244 -15.67 -12.97 -1.25
N GLY A 245 -14.67 -12.84 -0.39
CA GLY A 245 -13.27 -13.09 -0.75
C GLY A 245 -13.04 -14.48 -1.32
N ASP A 246 -13.49 -15.53 -0.62
CA ASP A 246 -13.36 -16.90 -1.10
C ASP A 246 -14.08 -17.14 -2.42
N GLN A 247 -15.31 -16.63 -2.58
CA GLN A 247 -16.07 -16.75 -3.83
C GLN A 247 -15.35 -16.07 -4.99
N ALA A 248 -14.79 -14.87 -4.77
CA ALA A 248 -14.06 -14.12 -5.79
C ALA A 248 -12.75 -14.82 -6.19
N VAL A 249 -12.04 -15.39 -5.22
CA VAL A 249 -10.82 -16.18 -5.49
C VAL A 249 -11.15 -17.44 -6.28
N ILE A 250 -12.20 -18.18 -5.92
CA ILE A 250 -12.65 -19.35 -6.68
C ILE A 250 -13.08 -18.97 -8.09
N PHE A 251 -13.82 -17.87 -8.25
CA PHE A 251 -14.18 -17.32 -9.57
C PHE A 251 -12.92 -17.01 -10.41
N ALA A 252 -11.90 -16.39 -9.83
CA ALA A 252 -10.64 -16.09 -10.50
C ALA A 252 -9.79 -17.33 -10.84
N ARG A 253 -9.99 -18.45 -10.15
CA ARG A 253 -9.28 -19.73 -10.40
C ARG A 253 -9.94 -20.59 -11.46
N ASN A 254 -11.16 -20.27 -11.89
CA ASN A 254 -11.90 -21.05 -12.87
C ASN A 254 -11.13 -21.12 -14.22
N ARG A 255 -10.83 -22.35 -14.67
CA ARG A 255 -10.19 -22.65 -15.97
C ARG A 255 -11.12 -23.40 -16.90
N ASP A 256 -12.21 -23.93 -16.40
CA ASP A 256 -13.10 -24.82 -17.14
C ASP A 256 -14.00 -24.04 -18.12
N THR A 257 -14.16 -22.73 -17.86
CA THR A 257 -14.89 -21.82 -18.76
C THR A 257 -13.88 -21.04 -19.59
N GLY A 258 -13.61 -21.45 -20.83
CA GLY A 258 -12.77 -20.72 -21.79
C GLY A 258 -11.25 -20.81 -21.59
N GLY A 259 -10.77 -21.68 -20.70
CA GLY A 259 -9.33 -21.95 -20.56
C GLY A 259 -8.53 -20.87 -19.83
N ASP A 260 -7.20 -20.82 -20.10
CA ASP A 260 -6.25 -19.98 -19.37
C ASP A 260 -6.40 -18.49 -19.71
N SER A 261 -6.75 -18.12 -20.96
CA SER A 261 -7.00 -16.74 -21.36
C SER A 261 -8.18 -16.13 -20.60
N GLU A 262 -9.30 -16.87 -20.53
CA GLU A 262 -10.50 -16.42 -19.80
C GLU A 262 -10.26 -16.37 -18.29
N ARG A 263 -9.45 -17.29 -17.75
CA ARG A 263 -9.02 -17.21 -16.35
C ARG A 263 -8.28 -15.91 -16.04
N THR A 264 -7.32 -15.55 -16.89
CA THR A 264 -6.58 -14.29 -16.73
C THR A 264 -7.51 -13.08 -16.85
N GLY A 265 -8.52 -13.13 -17.71
CA GLY A 265 -9.59 -12.14 -17.80
C GLY A 265 -10.39 -12.03 -16.49
N ARG A 266 -10.76 -13.17 -15.88
CA ARG A 266 -11.46 -13.18 -14.57
C ARG A 266 -10.59 -12.61 -13.45
N GLN A 267 -9.29 -12.89 -13.43
CA GLN A 267 -8.35 -12.29 -12.48
C GLN A 267 -8.30 -10.77 -12.59
N ARG A 268 -8.25 -10.23 -13.83
CA ARG A 268 -8.31 -8.77 -14.05
C ARG A 268 -9.66 -8.19 -13.62
N LYS A 269 -10.79 -8.87 -13.89
CA LYS A 269 -12.12 -8.44 -13.42
C LYS A 269 -12.15 -8.32 -11.89
N VAL A 270 -11.59 -9.28 -11.16
CA VAL A 270 -11.52 -9.24 -9.69
C VAL A 270 -10.69 -8.05 -9.23
N LEU A 271 -9.49 -7.83 -9.76
CA LEU A 271 -8.65 -6.68 -9.38
C LEU A 271 -9.30 -5.33 -9.70
N SER A 272 -9.98 -5.22 -10.87
CA SER A 272 -10.73 -4.02 -11.20
C SER A 272 -11.87 -3.75 -10.24
N ALA A 273 -12.63 -4.78 -9.88
CA ALA A 273 -13.73 -4.64 -8.92
C ALA A 273 -13.22 -4.31 -7.50
N MET A 274 -12.06 -4.84 -7.11
CA MET A 274 -11.40 -4.44 -5.86
C MET A 274 -11.01 -2.96 -5.88
N PHE A 275 -10.47 -2.47 -6.97
CA PHE A 275 -10.13 -1.06 -7.13
C PHE A 275 -11.37 -0.16 -7.04
N ASP A 276 -12.45 -0.51 -7.74
CA ASP A 276 -13.71 0.22 -7.68
C ASP A 276 -14.32 0.20 -6.27
N GLN A 277 -14.26 -0.94 -5.60
CA GLN A 277 -14.71 -1.07 -4.21
C GLN A 277 -13.84 -0.26 -3.24
N ALA A 278 -12.52 -0.26 -3.44
CA ALA A 278 -11.60 0.55 -2.64
C ALA A 278 -11.88 2.06 -2.77
N LYS A 279 -12.31 2.53 -3.94
CA LYS A 279 -12.75 3.93 -4.14
C LYS A 279 -14.08 4.23 -3.45
N ALA A 280 -14.92 3.22 -3.22
CA ALA A 280 -16.26 3.37 -2.66
C ALA A 280 -16.32 3.33 -1.13
N ILE A 281 -15.28 2.81 -0.44
CA ILE A 281 -15.24 2.77 1.02
C ILE A 281 -15.04 4.16 1.62
N ASP A 282 -15.44 4.34 2.89
CA ASP A 282 -15.21 5.60 3.61
C ASP A 282 -13.72 5.90 3.79
N VAL A 283 -13.34 7.18 3.64
CA VAL A 283 -11.94 7.63 3.77
C VAL A 283 -11.32 7.24 5.12
N THR A 284 -12.12 7.08 6.17
CA THR A 284 -11.65 6.64 7.50
C THR A 284 -11.21 5.17 7.52
N GLN A 285 -11.60 4.36 6.53
CA GLN A 285 -11.22 2.96 6.39
C GLN A 285 -9.89 2.78 5.61
N TYR A 286 -9.43 3.79 4.87
CA TYR A 286 -8.19 3.69 4.08
C TYR A 286 -6.95 3.28 4.88
N PRO A 287 -6.68 3.81 6.08
CA PRO A 287 -5.54 3.35 6.86
C PRO A 287 -5.59 1.85 7.18
N GLY A 288 -6.80 1.34 7.46
CA GLY A 288 -7.01 -0.08 7.69
C GLY A 288 -6.85 -0.93 6.43
N LEU A 289 -7.35 -0.45 5.27
CA LEU A 289 -7.16 -1.11 3.99
C LEU A 289 -5.67 -1.21 3.62
N ILE A 290 -4.94 -0.10 3.72
CA ILE A 290 -3.50 -0.09 3.46
C ILE A 290 -2.80 -1.10 4.38
N ASN A 291 -3.12 -1.09 5.66
CA ASN A 291 -2.57 -2.04 6.62
C ASN A 291 -2.92 -3.50 6.25
N MET A 292 -4.17 -3.77 5.85
CA MET A 292 -4.59 -5.11 5.41
C MET A 292 -3.79 -5.57 4.20
N VAL A 293 -3.73 -4.77 3.13
CA VAL A 293 -2.96 -5.11 1.92
C VAL A 293 -1.50 -5.37 2.26
N LEU A 294 -0.90 -4.53 3.10
CA LEU A 294 0.50 -4.64 3.47
C LEU A 294 0.79 -5.87 4.33
N SER A 295 -0.08 -6.19 5.30
CA SER A 295 0.09 -7.37 6.16
C SER A 295 -0.15 -8.69 5.40
N GLN A 296 -0.86 -8.63 4.30
CA GLN A 296 -1.23 -9.77 3.46
C GLN A 296 -0.44 -9.83 2.15
N SER A 297 0.71 -9.17 2.04
CA SER A 297 1.53 -9.22 0.83
C SER A 297 3.02 -9.25 1.14
N VAL A 298 3.80 -9.80 0.20
CA VAL A 298 5.26 -9.65 0.18
C VAL A 298 5.60 -8.63 -0.91
N THR A 299 6.44 -7.64 -0.61
CA THR A 299 6.72 -6.55 -1.53
C THR A 299 8.13 -5.99 -1.39
N SER A 300 8.64 -5.39 -2.46
CA SER A 300 9.86 -4.57 -2.44
C SER A 300 9.58 -3.07 -2.25
N LEU A 301 8.33 -2.65 -2.37
CA LEU A 301 7.97 -1.23 -2.31
C LEU A 301 8.23 -0.64 -0.93
N SER A 302 8.71 0.60 -0.89
CA SER A 302 8.86 1.32 0.37
C SER A 302 7.51 1.77 0.93
N ASP A 303 7.49 2.09 2.24
CA ASP A 303 6.29 2.66 2.90
C ASP A 303 5.76 3.89 2.19
N ASN A 304 6.69 4.76 1.76
CA ASN A 304 6.33 6.01 1.11
C ASN A 304 5.73 5.77 -0.28
N ASP A 305 6.29 4.80 -1.03
CA ASP A 305 5.76 4.46 -2.36
C ASP A 305 4.35 3.88 -2.24
N MET A 306 4.14 2.95 -1.31
CA MET A 306 2.83 2.32 -1.10
C MET A 306 1.78 3.32 -0.63
N LEU A 307 2.13 4.20 0.32
CA LEU A 307 1.23 5.27 0.78
C LEU A 307 0.95 6.27 -0.33
N GLY A 308 1.97 6.65 -1.10
CA GLY A 308 1.86 7.57 -2.23
C GLY A 308 0.96 7.01 -3.33
N ILE A 309 1.19 5.77 -3.76
CA ILE A 309 0.40 5.08 -4.78
C ILE A 309 -1.05 4.89 -4.30
N GLY A 310 -1.22 4.33 -3.09
CA GLY A 310 -2.55 4.07 -2.54
C GLY A 310 -3.38 5.35 -2.37
N THR A 311 -2.77 6.41 -1.82
CA THR A 311 -3.45 7.71 -1.68
C THR A 311 -3.82 8.28 -3.03
N TRP A 312 -2.88 8.29 -3.99
CA TRP A 312 -3.14 8.78 -5.34
C TRP A 312 -4.25 7.98 -6.02
N ALA A 313 -4.20 6.64 -5.97
CA ALA A 313 -5.19 5.77 -6.60
C ALA A 313 -6.63 6.06 -6.18
N VAL A 314 -6.87 6.39 -4.90
CA VAL A 314 -8.21 6.67 -4.39
C VAL A 314 -8.63 8.14 -4.48
N THR A 315 -7.66 9.09 -4.55
CA THR A 315 -7.97 10.54 -4.51
C THR A 315 -7.90 11.22 -5.86
N SER A 316 -7.18 10.65 -6.83
CA SER A 316 -6.97 11.26 -8.16
C SER A 316 -8.19 11.19 -9.07
N GLY A 317 -9.14 10.27 -8.77
CA GLY A 317 -10.22 9.95 -9.71
C GLY A 317 -9.77 9.11 -10.91
N ALA A 318 -8.59 8.48 -10.84
CA ALA A 318 -8.03 7.65 -11.90
C ALA A 318 -9.01 6.56 -12.35
N THR A 319 -8.97 6.27 -13.64
CA THR A 319 -9.70 5.16 -14.27
C THR A 319 -8.78 3.97 -14.47
N MET A 320 -9.35 2.75 -14.47
CA MET A 320 -8.57 1.54 -14.74
C MET A 320 -8.81 1.06 -16.16
N GLU A 321 -7.71 0.85 -16.90
CA GLU A 321 -7.69 0.23 -18.22
C GLU A 321 -6.99 -1.12 -18.15
N GLN A 322 -7.34 -2.05 -19.04
CA GLN A 322 -6.86 -3.43 -18.97
C GLN A 322 -6.40 -3.94 -20.31
N MET A 323 -5.32 -4.72 -20.31
CA MET A 323 -4.77 -5.40 -21.47
C MET A 323 -4.37 -6.83 -21.12
N SER A 324 -4.27 -7.71 -22.09
CA SER A 324 -3.66 -9.05 -21.96
C SER A 324 -2.57 -9.25 -23.00
N LEU A 325 -1.51 -9.95 -22.61
CA LEU A 325 -0.51 -10.48 -23.50
C LEU A 325 -0.49 -12.02 -23.41
N PRO A 326 -0.58 -12.69 -24.56
CA PRO A 326 -0.88 -12.09 -25.85
C PRO A 326 -2.33 -11.62 -25.94
N ASN A 327 -2.61 -10.71 -26.88
CA ASN A 327 -3.93 -10.39 -27.34
C ASN A 327 -4.12 -10.85 -28.81
N GLU A 328 -5.24 -10.50 -29.42
CA GLU A 328 -5.57 -10.88 -30.81
C GLU A 328 -4.59 -10.34 -31.84
N ASN A 329 -3.83 -9.28 -31.52
CA ASN A 329 -2.88 -8.64 -32.42
C ASN A 329 -1.46 -9.24 -32.36
N CYS A 330 -1.18 -10.15 -31.40
CA CYS A 330 0.16 -10.67 -31.16
C CYS A 330 0.53 -11.90 -32.00
N ASN A 331 -0.29 -12.31 -32.98
CA ASN A 331 -0.05 -13.51 -33.81
C ASN A 331 0.27 -14.77 -32.95
N SER A 332 -0.55 -15.01 -31.92
CA SER A 332 -0.26 -16.04 -30.93
C SER A 332 -0.73 -17.43 -31.34
N SER A 333 0.05 -18.46 -30.95
CA SER A 333 -0.28 -19.87 -31.12
C SER A 333 0.07 -20.69 -29.88
N GLY A 334 -0.64 -21.80 -29.68
CA GLY A 334 -0.24 -22.84 -28.72
C GLY A 334 0.69 -23.86 -29.41
N GLU A 335 1.89 -24.06 -28.89
CA GLU A 335 2.88 -24.94 -29.48
C GLU A 335 3.40 -25.97 -28.46
N ILE A 336 3.74 -27.18 -28.97
CA ILE A 336 4.42 -28.20 -28.16
C ILE A 336 5.89 -28.22 -28.56
N ILE A 337 6.75 -27.78 -27.65
CA ILE A 337 8.20 -27.77 -27.81
C ILE A 337 8.78 -28.76 -26.78
N ASP A 338 9.54 -29.74 -27.24
CA ASP A 338 10.12 -30.81 -26.41
C ASP A 338 9.12 -31.51 -25.47
N GLY A 339 7.86 -31.69 -25.95
CA GLY A 339 6.80 -32.35 -25.21
C GLY A 339 6.08 -31.47 -24.17
N VAL A 340 6.39 -30.20 -24.09
CA VAL A 340 5.77 -29.22 -23.20
C VAL A 340 4.98 -28.21 -24.02
N TRP A 341 3.76 -27.89 -23.56
CA TRP A 341 2.92 -26.89 -24.20
C TRP A 341 3.33 -25.49 -23.79
N TYR A 342 3.47 -24.58 -24.79
CA TYR A 342 3.80 -23.17 -24.62
C TYR A 342 2.83 -22.28 -25.37
N TYR A 343 2.75 -21.02 -24.94
CA TYR A 343 2.12 -19.94 -25.69
C TYR A 343 3.20 -19.16 -26.42
N VAL A 344 3.23 -19.27 -27.73
CA VAL A 344 4.24 -18.65 -28.61
C VAL A 344 3.60 -17.50 -29.39
N TYR A 345 4.24 -16.36 -29.40
CA TYR A 345 3.80 -15.18 -30.14
C TYR A 345 5.00 -14.25 -30.42
N ASP A 346 4.76 -13.27 -31.29
CA ASP A 346 5.74 -12.25 -31.62
C ASP A 346 5.97 -11.33 -30.42
N LEU A 347 7.12 -11.47 -29.75
CA LEU A 347 7.46 -10.70 -28.55
C LEU A 347 7.75 -9.23 -28.88
N ASP A 348 8.36 -8.93 -30.04
CA ASP A 348 8.65 -7.55 -30.45
C ASP A 348 7.33 -6.78 -30.65
N LEU A 349 6.40 -7.38 -31.39
CA LEU A 349 5.06 -6.81 -31.59
C LEU A 349 4.29 -6.68 -30.26
N ALA A 350 4.40 -7.67 -29.37
CA ALA A 350 3.77 -7.62 -28.06
C ALA A 350 4.37 -6.50 -27.18
N THR A 351 5.68 -6.26 -27.30
CA THR A 351 6.38 -5.16 -26.61
C THR A 351 5.90 -3.81 -27.12
N ASP A 352 5.79 -3.61 -28.44
CA ASP A 352 5.26 -2.39 -29.02
C ASP A 352 3.84 -2.10 -28.52
N LEU A 353 2.95 -3.11 -28.58
CA LEU A 353 1.58 -2.98 -28.08
C LEU A 353 1.52 -2.68 -26.56
N LEU A 354 2.43 -3.27 -25.78
CA LEU A 354 2.52 -3.02 -24.35
C LEU A 354 2.96 -1.59 -24.04
N HIS A 355 3.98 -1.11 -24.76
CA HIS A 355 4.49 0.25 -24.60
C HIS A 355 3.47 1.30 -25.04
N ASP A 356 2.81 1.09 -26.18
CA ASP A 356 1.70 1.95 -26.63
C ASP A 356 0.58 2.02 -25.59
N PHE A 357 0.22 0.89 -24.99
CA PHE A 357 -0.80 0.85 -23.95
C PHE A 357 -0.36 1.55 -22.65
N ILE A 358 0.89 1.33 -22.20
CA ILE A 358 1.37 1.88 -20.92
C ILE A 358 1.71 3.37 -21.05
N TYR A 359 2.43 3.76 -22.10
CA TYR A 359 3.02 5.09 -22.23
C TYR A 359 2.27 6.02 -23.21
N GLU A 360 1.28 5.48 -23.93
CA GLU A 360 0.48 6.23 -24.93
C GLU A 360 1.34 6.92 -25.99
N GLU A 361 2.44 6.26 -26.41
CA GLU A 361 3.46 6.83 -27.32
C GLU A 361 2.90 7.28 -28.67
N ASN A 362 1.86 6.61 -29.18
CA ASN A 362 1.25 6.90 -30.48
C ASN A 362 -0.09 7.67 -30.39
N SER A 363 -0.48 8.14 -29.20
CA SER A 363 -1.75 8.86 -29.01
C SER A 363 -1.63 10.38 -29.23
N ALA A 364 -0.49 10.86 -29.71
CA ALA A 364 -0.20 12.28 -29.92
C ALA A 364 -0.38 12.70 -31.39
N ASP A 365 -1.56 12.37 -32.01
CA ASP A 365 -1.98 12.97 -33.29
C ASP A 365 -3.46 13.45 -33.26
#